data_bb1bc80cab6ded77c2cbc33da0465d72
#
_entry.id   bb1bc80cab6ded77c2cbc33da0465d72
#
_cell.length_a   1.000
_cell.length_b   1.000
_cell.length_c   1.000
_cell.angle_alpha   90.00
_cell.angle_beta   90.00
_cell.angle_gamma   90.00
#
_symmetry.space_group_name_H-M   'P 1'
#
loop_
_entity.id
_entity.type
_entity.pdbx_description
1 polymer ?
#
loop_
_entity_poly.entity_id
_entity_poly.type
_entity_poly.pdbx_seq_one_letter_code
_entity_poly.pdbx_strand_id
1 'polypeptide(L)'
;MRKIILVTTTNCPRCGYIRRTVFEPVKEKCPEQCYTVNGSAAPEFVKRYDIKGAPSILFLEDDERAGIAYKTFEVDNIIKWLKGEKYHD
;
A
#
# COMPACT_ATOMS: atom_id res chain seq x y z
N MET A 1 4.34 -5.03 14.02
CA MET A 1 3.62 -3.80 13.69
C MET A 1 3.14 -3.85 12.24
N ARG A 2 1.91 -3.47 12.02
CA ARG A 2 1.34 -3.48 10.67
C ARG A 2 1.56 -2.14 9.98
N LYS A 3 1.83 -2.19 8.69
CA LYS A 3 1.96 -0.98 7.87
C LYS A 3 1.55 -1.27 6.43
N ILE A 4 1.24 -0.21 5.70
CA ILE A 4 0.97 -0.31 4.27
C ILE A 4 1.99 0.53 3.51
N ILE A 5 2.28 0.09 2.29
CA ILE A 5 3.18 0.80 1.39
C ILE A 5 2.47 0.96 0.06
N LEU A 6 2.25 2.21 -0.34
CA LEU A 6 1.76 2.51 -1.67
C LEU A 6 2.93 2.41 -2.64
N VAL A 7 2.86 1.47 -3.56
CA VAL A 7 3.89 1.29 -4.57
C VAL A 7 3.47 2.03 -5.83
N THR A 8 4.33 2.92 -6.28
CA THR A 8 4.10 3.72 -7.48
C THR A 8 5.18 3.44 -8.51
N THR A 9 5.00 3.96 -9.71
CA THR A 9 6.03 3.96 -10.74
C THR A 9 6.10 5.34 -11.36
N THR A 10 7.19 5.59 -12.08
CA THR A 10 7.38 6.85 -12.80
C THR A 10 6.31 6.96 -13.90
N ASN A 11 5.75 8.16 -14.06
CA ASN A 11 4.74 8.46 -15.10
C ASN A 11 3.49 7.58 -14.98
N CYS A 12 2.96 7.46 -13.77
CA CYS A 12 1.77 6.66 -13.50
C CYS A 12 0.62 7.56 -13.06
N PRO A 13 -0.31 7.91 -13.98
CA PRO A 13 -1.47 8.74 -13.61
C PRO A 13 -2.37 8.10 -12.56
N ARG A 14 -2.56 6.78 -12.65
CA ARG A 14 -3.39 6.06 -11.67
C ARG A 14 -2.79 6.08 -10.27
N CYS A 15 -1.46 6.09 -10.19
CA CYS A 15 -0.78 6.17 -8.90
C CYS A 15 -1.16 7.45 -8.15
N GLY A 16 -1.22 8.58 -8.86
CA GLY A 16 -1.65 9.84 -8.26
C GLY A 16 -3.10 9.80 -7.82
N TYR A 17 -3.96 9.19 -8.62
CA TYR A 17 -5.37 9.04 -8.29
C TYR A 17 -5.57 8.21 -7.01
N ILE A 18 -4.90 7.05 -6.94
CA ILE A 18 -5.00 6.18 -5.77
C ILE A 18 -4.39 6.85 -4.53
N ARG A 19 -3.32 7.62 -4.71
CA ARG A 19 -2.73 8.37 -3.61
C ARG A 19 -3.76 9.32 -2.99
N ARG A 20 -4.46 10.10 -3.82
CA ARG A 20 -5.42 11.09 -3.34
C ARG A 20 -6.68 10.47 -2.77
N THR A 21 -7.20 9.43 -3.41
CA THR A 21 -8.52 8.89 -3.06
C THR A 21 -8.49 7.77 -2.04
N VAL A 22 -7.36 7.10 -1.89
CA VAL A 22 -7.23 5.96 -0.98
C VAL A 22 -6.13 6.19 0.04
N PHE A 23 -4.91 6.42 -0.43
CA PHE A 23 -3.75 6.45 0.46
C PHE A 23 -3.78 7.62 1.45
N GLU A 24 -4.03 8.84 0.98
CA GLU A 24 -4.05 10.01 1.86
C GLU A 24 -5.15 9.92 2.93
N PRO A 25 -6.39 9.48 2.61
CA PRO A 25 -7.39 9.26 3.64
C PRO A 25 -6.97 8.25 4.70
N VAL A 26 -6.31 7.16 4.31
CA VAL A 26 -5.80 6.19 5.28
C VAL A 26 -4.69 6.80 6.11
N LYS A 27 -3.79 7.54 5.49
CA LYS A 27 -2.66 8.16 6.17
C LYS A 27 -3.11 9.20 7.20
N GLU A 28 -4.21 9.89 6.95
CA GLU A 28 -4.77 10.81 7.93
C GLU A 28 -5.13 10.11 9.23
N LYS A 29 -5.61 8.88 9.14
CA LYS A 29 -6.02 8.10 10.31
C LYS A 29 -4.87 7.32 10.93
N CYS A 30 -3.90 6.92 10.12
CA CYS A 30 -2.79 6.06 10.56
C CYS A 30 -1.45 6.59 10.02
N PRO A 31 -1.04 7.81 10.39
CA PRO A 31 0.10 8.46 9.75
C PRO A 31 1.43 7.73 9.95
N GLU A 32 1.58 6.99 11.04
CA GLU A 32 2.83 6.29 11.34
C GLU A 32 2.93 4.91 10.71
N GLN A 33 1.87 4.49 10.02
CA GLN A 33 1.81 3.16 9.42
C GLN A 33 1.72 3.20 7.90
N CYS A 34 1.85 4.39 7.29
CA CYS A 34 1.66 4.57 5.85
C CYS A 34 2.92 5.13 5.20
N TYR A 35 3.42 4.42 4.19
CA TYR A 35 4.64 4.75 3.47
C TYR A 35 4.42 4.63 1.97
N THR A 36 5.31 5.26 1.20
CA THR A 36 5.29 5.15 -0.27
C THR A 36 6.65 4.71 -0.77
N VAL A 37 6.65 3.94 -1.85
CA VAL A 37 7.87 3.52 -2.54
C VAL A 37 7.64 3.66 -4.04
N ASN A 38 8.58 4.31 -4.73
CA ASN A 38 8.59 4.32 -6.18
C ASN A 38 9.30 3.06 -6.66
N GLY A 39 8.52 2.11 -7.20
CA GLY A 39 9.04 0.83 -7.64
C GLY A 39 10.06 0.94 -8.77
N SER A 40 9.95 1.99 -9.61
CA SER A 40 10.92 2.23 -10.67
C SER A 40 12.31 2.54 -10.12
N ALA A 41 12.37 3.13 -8.93
CA ALA A 41 13.63 3.49 -8.28
C ALA A 41 14.08 2.44 -7.26
N ALA A 42 13.27 1.40 -7.01
CA ALA A 42 13.54 0.41 -5.98
C ALA A 42 13.27 -1.01 -6.48
N PRO A 43 14.03 -1.47 -7.49
CA PRO A 43 13.77 -2.79 -8.09
C PRO A 43 13.97 -3.95 -7.11
N GLU A 44 14.87 -3.81 -6.15
CA GLU A 44 15.08 -4.86 -5.15
C GLU A 44 13.90 -5.01 -4.21
N PHE A 45 13.25 -3.88 -3.86
CA PHE A 45 12.04 -3.89 -3.06
C PHE A 45 10.90 -4.62 -3.80
N VAL A 46 10.74 -4.29 -5.07
CA VAL A 46 9.73 -4.92 -5.93
C VAL A 46 9.95 -6.42 -6.00
N LYS A 47 11.19 -6.83 -6.15
CA LYS A 47 11.55 -8.24 -6.23
C LYS A 47 11.34 -8.95 -4.89
N ARG A 48 11.76 -8.33 -3.80
CA ARG A 48 11.65 -8.91 -2.47
C ARG A 48 10.21 -9.25 -2.10
N TYR A 49 9.29 -8.35 -2.42
CA TYR A 49 7.89 -8.54 -2.07
C TYR A 49 7.02 -9.05 -3.21
N ASP A 50 7.64 -9.43 -4.32
CA ASP A 50 6.96 -10.02 -5.48
C ASP A 50 5.80 -9.13 -5.97
N ILE A 51 6.11 -7.86 -6.21
CA ILE A 51 5.12 -6.87 -6.63
C ILE A 51 4.98 -6.91 -8.15
N LYS A 52 3.75 -7.10 -8.63
CA LYS A 52 3.50 -7.34 -10.06
C LYS A 52 3.06 -6.10 -10.83
N GLY A 53 2.80 -5.01 -10.17
CA GLY A 53 2.37 -3.80 -10.87
C GLY A 53 2.09 -2.64 -9.94
N ALA A 54 1.75 -1.50 -10.53
CA ALA A 54 1.44 -0.28 -9.81
C ALA A 54 0.24 0.41 -10.47
N PRO A 55 -0.57 1.16 -9.71
CA PRO A 55 -0.45 1.32 -8.27
C PRO A 55 -0.80 0.05 -7.52
N SER A 56 -0.13 -0.19 -6.41
CA SER A 56 -0.49 -1.30 -5.53
C SER A 56 -0.31 -0.87 -4.07
N ILE A 57 -1.04 -1.52 -3.18
CA ILE A 57 -0.88 -1.32 -1.75
C ILE A 57 -0.42 -2.63 -1.15
N LEU A 58 0.80 -2.61 -0.63
CA LEU A 58 1.42 -3.75 0.02
C LEU A 58 1.12 -3.70 1.51
N PHE A 59 0.63 -4.80 2.05
CA PHE A 59 0.33 -4.95 3.47
C PHE A 59 1.46 -5.72 4.12
N LEU A 60 2.12 -5.10 5.09
CA LEU A 60 3.23 -5.73 5.81
C LEU A 60 2.88 -5.89 7.28
N GLU A 61 3.23 -7.06 7.82
CA GLU A 61 3.17 -7.32 9.26
C GLU A 61 4.56 -7.77 9.68
N ASP A 62 5.19 -6.96 10.55
CA ASP A 62 6.57 -7.22 11.01
C ASP A 62 7.54 -7.41 9.83
N ASP A 63 7.41 -6.52 8.83
CA ASP A 63 8.22 -6.50 7.62
C ASP A 63 8.04 -7.70 6.69
N GLU A 64 7.03 -8.54 6.95
CA GLU A 64 6.70 -9.64 6.07
C GLU A 64 5.41 -9.35 5.31
N ARG A 65 5.35 -9.82 4.07
CA ARG A 65 4.18 -9.59 3.23
C ARG A 65 2.97 -10.34 3.77
N ALA A 66 1.96 -9.58 4.16
CA ALA A 66 0.68 -10.13 4.59
C ALA A 66 -0.33 -10.18 3.43
N GLY A 67 -0.18 -9.29 2.46
CA GLY A 67 -1.05 -9.25 1.30
C GLY A 67 -0.70 -8.09 0.39
N ILE A 68 -1.39 -8.02 -0.74
CA ILE A 68 -1.23 -6.90 -1.68
C ILE A 68 -2.52 -6.69 -2.46
N ALA A 69 -2.87 -5.43 -2.66
CA ALA A 69 -4.03 -5.04 -3.46
C ALA A 69 -3.57 -4.32 -4.71
N TYR A 70 -4.12 -4.71 -5.87
CA TYR A 70 -3.78 -4.11 -7.16
C TYR A 70 -4.93 -3.34 -7.78
N LYS A 71 -6.17 -3.72 -7.52
CA LYS A 71 -7.34 -3.18 -8.20
C LYS A 71 -8.41 -2.65 -7.27
N THR A 72 -8.64 -3.32 -6.16
CA THR A 72 -9.67 -2.93 -5.22
C THR A 72 -9.03 -2.38 -3.96
N PHE A 73 -9.34 -1.12 -3.68
CA PHE A 73 -8.76 -0.41 -2.54
C PHE A 73 -9.91 0.11 -1.68
N GLU A 74 -10.11 -0.49 -0.52
CA GLU A 74 -11.19 -0.14 0.41
C GLU A 74 -10.60 0.58 1.61
N VAL A 75 -10.81 1.91 1.67
CA VAL A 75 -10.22 2.76 2.71
C VAL A 75 -10.52 2.24 4.11
N ASP A 76 -11.80 1.97 4.40
CA ASP A 76 -12.19 1.53 5.73
C ASP A 76 -11.59 0.17 6.10
N ASN A 77 -11.51 -0.74 5.14
CA ASN A 77 -10.93 -2.06 5.40
C ASN A 77 -9.43 -1.96 5.65
N ILE A 78 -8.74 -1.08 4.93
CA ILE A 78 -7.31 -0.86 5.16
C ILE A 78 -7.07 -0.30 6.55
N ILE A 79 -7.87 0.69 6.96
CA ILE A 79 -7.76 1.29 8.29
C ILE A 79 -8.00 0.23 9.37
N LYS A 80 -9.03 -0.58 9.21
CA LYS A 80 -9.32 -1.66 10.17
C LYS A 80 -8.17 -2.64 10.29
N TRP A 81 -7.59 -3.03 9.16
CA TRP A 81 -6.45 -3.93 9.16
C TRP A 81 -5.26 -3.32 9.89
N LEU A 82 -4.99 -2.04 9.65
CA LEU A 82 -3.88 -1.34 10.32
C LEU A 82 -4.10 -1.27 11.83
N LYS A 83 -5.34 -1.28 12.28
CA LYS A 83 -5.69 -1.28 13.70
C LYS A 83 -5.70 -2.67 14.32
N GLY A 84 -5.32 -3.70 13.57
CA GLY A 84 -5.21 -5.06 14.07
C GLY A 84 -6.38 -5.97 13.72
N GLU A 85 -7.34 -5.50 12.95
CA GLU A 85 -8.46 -6.32 12.53
C GLU A 85 -8.14 -7.13 11.28
N LYS A 86 -8.96 -8.12 10.98
CA LYS A 86 -8.77 -8.95 9.81
C LYS A 86 -9.16 -8.18 8.55
N TYR A 87 -8.36 -8.30 7.50
CA TYR A 87 -8.66 -7.66 6.22
C TYR A 87 -9.78 -8.42 5.49
N HIS A 88 -10.74 -7.68 4.99
CA HIS A 88 -11.83 -8.23 4.18
C HIS A 88 -11.81 -7.57 2.81
N ASP A 89 -11.80 -8.39 1.78
CA ASP A 89 -11.89 -7.90 0.40
C ASP A 89 -13.27 -7.32 0.11
#